data_80b351866e4fb9326185475e009aa4d4
#
_entry.id   80b351866e4fb9326185475e009aa4d4
#
_cell.length_a   1.000
_cell.length_b   1.000
_cell.length_c   1.000
_cell.angle_alpha   90.00
_cell.angle_beta   90.00
_cell.angle_gamma   90.00
#
_symmetry.space_group_name_H-M   'P 1'
#
loop_
_entity.id
_entity.type
_entity.pdbx_description
1 polymer ?
#
loop_
_entity_poly.entity_id
_entity_poly.type
_entity_poly.pdbx_seq_one_letter_code
_entity_poly.pdbx_strand_id
1 'polypeptide(L)'
;MSRMAEQQLYINGGYTSATSGRTFETINPATGEVLATVQAAGREDVDRAVESAQRGQKIWAAMTAMERSRILRRAVDLLRQRNDELARLETLDTGKPLSETAAVDIVTGADVLEYYAGLIPALEGSQIPLRDSSFVYTRREPLGVVAGIGAWNYPIQIALWKSAPALALGNAMIFKPSEVTPLTALKLAEIYSEAGLPDGVFNVVPGIGAETGQYLTEHPDIAKISFTGGVASGKKVMANSAASSLKEVTMELGGKSPLIIADDADLDLAADIAMMANFYSSGQVCTNGTRVFVPAKQKAEFEHKILERVARIRAGDLFADDTNFGPLVSFPHRDNVLRYIESGKREGARLLCGGEALKGDGFDNGAWVAPTVFTDCSDEMTIVREEIFGPVMSILSYADEAEVIRRANATEYGLAAGVVTPNLNRAHRIIHQLEAGICWINSWGESPAEMPVGGYKHSGIGRENGVMTLQSYTQVKSIQVEMGKFQSIF
;
A
#
# COMPACT_ATOMS: atom_id res chain seq x y z
N MET A 1 5.10 25.52 11.92
CA MET A 1 4.54 26.03 10.63
C MET A 1 3.16 26.64 10.87
N SER A 2 2.70 27.59 10.04
CA SER A 2 1.30 28.07 10.14
C SER A 2 0.35 26.95 9.69
N ARG A 3 -0.76 26.77 10.43
CA ARG A 3 -1.87 25.87 10.06
C ARG A 3 -2.31 26.14 8.60
N MET A 4 -2.49 25.10 7.81
CA MET A 4 -2.97 25.23 6.43
C MET A 4 -4.45 25.66 6.43
N ALA A 5 -4.90 26.21 5.30
CA ALA A 5 -6.32 26.47 5.08
C ALA A 5 -7.15 25.18 5.20
N GLU A 6 -8.43 25.33 5.50
CA GLU A 6 -9.35 24.19 5.53
C GLU A 6 -9.38 23.47 4.17
N GLN A 7 -9.27 22.14 4.22
CA GLN A 7 -9.25 21.28 3.05
C GLN A 7 -10.66 20.78 2.75
N GLN A 8 -11.07 20.92 1.49
CA GLN A 8 -12.39 20.50 0.99
C GLN A 8 -12.31 19.16 0.28
N LEU A 9 -13.46 18.60 -0.11
CA LEU A 9 -13.56 17.47 -1.03
C LEU A 9 -13.13 17.93 -2.43
N TYR A 10 -12.72 16.98 -3.29
CA TYR A 10 -12.45 17.25 -4.70
C TYR A 10 -13.40 16.41 -5.57
N ILE A 11 -14.43 17.04 -6.13
CA ILE A 11 -15.47 16.36 -6.92
C ILE A 11 -15.72 17.15 -8.20
N ASN A 12 -15.84 16.44 -9.32
CA ASN A 12 -16.17 17.01 -10.63
C ASN A 12 -15.16 18.09 -11.10
N GLY A 13 -13.86 17.79 -10.92
CA GLY A 13 -12.77 18.65 -11.39
C GLY A 13 -12.47 19.85 -10.51
N GLY A 14 -13.03 19.95 -9.29
CA GLY A 14 -12.80 21.08 -8.41
C GLY A 14 -13.05 20.81 -6.93
N TYR A 15 -12.54 21.73 -6.11
CA TYR A 15 -12.82 21.72 -4.68
C TYR A 15 -14.28 22.07 -4.39
N THR A 16 -14.89 21.34 -3.47
CA THR A 16 -16.29 21.51 -3.08
C THR A 16 -16.50 21.18 -1.61
N SER A 17 -17.40 21.91 -0.97
CA SER A 17 -17.70 21.68 0.44
C SER A 17 -18.49 20.38 0.65
N ALA A 18 -18.22 19.73 1.79
CA ALA A 18 -19.04 18.62 2.27
C ALA A 18 -20.44 19.12 2.66
N THR A 19 -21.48 18.39 2.29
CA THR A 19 -22.89 18.75 2.56
C THR A 19 -23.20 18.84 4.05
N SER A 20 -22.54 18.01 4.86
CA SER A 20 -22.76 17.98 6.32
C SER A 20 -22.04 19.07 7.08
N GLY A 21 -21.06 19.74 6.50
CA GLY A 21 -20.15 20.66 7.19
C GLY A 21 -19.28 20.05 8.28
N ARG A 22 -19.30 18.71 8.45
CA ARG A 22 -18.44 18.02 9.42
C ARG A 22 -17.00 18.01 8.98
N THR A 23 -16.10 18.09 9.95
CA THR A 23 -14.65 18.14 9.73
C THR A 23 -13.91 17.22 10.69
N PHE A 24 -12.66 16.94 10.36
CA PHE A 24 -11.68 16.32 11.25
C PHE A 24 -10.33 17.03 11.07
N GLU A 25 -9.40 16.77 11.97
CA GLU A 25 -8.07 17.39 11.91
C GLU A 25 -7.02 16.35 11.49
N THR A 26 -6.09 16.76 10.63
CA THR A 26 -4.83 16.03 10.41
C THR A 26 -3.73 16.69 11.22
N ILE A 27 -2.84 15.89 11.80
CA ILE A 27 -1.87 16.30 12.81
C ILE A 27 -0.47 15.90 12.34
N ASN A 28 0.48 16.82 12.49
CA ASN A 28 1.89 16.49 12.30
C ASN A 28 2.33 15.52 13.42
N PRO A 29 2.67 14.27 13.12
CA PRO A 29 2.99 13.30 14.16
C PRO A 29 4.34 13.57 14.84
N ALA A 30 5.21 14.37 14.24
CA ALA A 30 6.49 14.76 14.85
C ALA A 30 6.35 15.81 15.95
N THR A 31 5.31 16.67 15.88
CA THR A 31 5.17 17.81 16.79
C THR A 31 3.85 17.81 17.55
N GLY A 32 2.85 17.04 17.12
CA GLY A 32 1.49 17.08 17.66
C GLY A 32 0.67 18.29 17.22
N GLU A 33 1.19 19.16 16.36
CA GLU A 33 0.49 20.33 15.86
C GLU A 33 -0.53 19.98 14.79
N VAL A 34 -1.67 20.68 14.79
CA VAL A 34 -2.69 20.54 13.74
C VAL A 34 -2.18 21.13 12.43
N LEU A 35 -2.08 20.29 11.39
CA LEU A 35 -1.69 20.71 10.04
C LEU A 35 -2.84 21.40 9.32
N ALA A 36 -4.01 20.77 9.29
CA ALA A 36 -5.19 21.27 8.62
C ALA A 36 -6.47 20.75 9.27
N THR A 37 -7.56 21.50 9.06
CA THR A 37 -8.92 20.98 9.18
C THR A 37 -9.34 20.43 7.81
N VAL A 38 -9.94 19.26 7.77
CA VAL A 38 -10.35 18.55 6.55
C VAL A 38 -11.84 18.26 6.64
N GLN A 39 -12.58 18.59 5.60
CA GLN A 39 -14.01 18.29 5.53
C GLN A 39 -14.26 16.80 5.34
N ALA A 40 -15.25 16.26 6.06
CA ALA A 40 -15.61 14.84 6.05
C ALA A 40 -16.81 14.60 5.12
N ALA A 41 -16.59 13.84 4.06
CA ALA A 41 -17.64 13.43 3.13
C ALA A 41 -18.69 12.55 3.81
N GLY A 42 -19.95 12.92 3.66
CA GLY A 42 -21.12 12.12 4.05
C GLY A 42 -21.64 11.25 2.89
N ARG A 43 -22.80 10.59 3.12
CA ARG A 43 -23.46 9.76 2.09
C ARG A 43 -23.80 10.56 0.84
N GLU A 44 -24.41 11.74 1.00
CA GLU A 44 -24.77 12.62 -0.12
C GLU A 44 -23.57 13.05 -0.96
N ASP A 45 -22.40 13.23 -0.32
CA ASP A 45 -21.17 13.58 -1.02
C ASP A 45 -20.63 12.40 -1.83
N VAL A 46 -20.76 11.18 -1.30
CA VAL A 46 -20.43 9.94 -2.02
C VAL A 46 -21.36 9.79 -3.22
N ASP A 47 -22.65 9.99 -3.05
CA ASP A 47 -23.63 9.93 -4.16
C ASP A 47 -23.28 10.95 -5.25
N ARG A 48 -22.98 12.21 -4.89
CA ARG A 48 -22.51 13.26 -5.83
C ARG A 48 -21.23 12.86 -6.56
N ALA A 49 -20.29 12.23 -5.86
CA ALA A 49 -19.02 11.77 -6.44
C ALA A 49 -19.28 10.62 -7.43
N VAL A 50 -20.20 9.69 -7.12
CA VAL A 50 -20.60 8.60 -8.03
C VAL A 50 -21.26 9.14 -9.29
N GLU A 51 -22.23 10.05 -9.16
CA GLU A 51 -22.87 10.69 -10.31
C GLU A 51 -21.85 11.42 -11.20
N SER A 52 -20.93 12.15 -10.59
CA SER A 52 -19.83 12.82 -11.29
C SER A 52 -18.94 11.80 -12.02
N ALA A 53 -18.55 10.72 -11.34
CA ALA A 53 -17.75 9.66 -11.91
C ALA A 53 -18.43 8.95 -13.08
N GLN A 54 -19.73 8.71 -13.01
CA GLN A 54 -20.51 8.12 -14.11
C GLN A 54 -20.50 9.00 -15.36
N ARG A 55 -20.58 10.33 -15.20
CA ARG A 55 -20.51 11.27 -16.33
C ARG A 55 -19.10 11.32 -16.92
N GLY A 56 -18.09 11.50 -16.07
CA GLY A 56 -16.68 11.57 -16.49
C GLY A 56 -16.21 10.28 -17.14
N GLN A 57 -16.59 9.13 -16.60
CA GLN A 57 -16.23 7.81 -17.13
C GLN A 57 -16.67 7.61 -18.59
N LYS A 58 -17.87 8.05 -18.96
CA LYS A 58 -18.36 7.94 -20.34
C LYS A 58 -17.48 8.72 -21.31
N ILE A 59 -17.05 9.92 -20.93
CA ILE A 59 -16.14 10.75 -21.75
C ILE A 59 -14.77 10.08 -21.84
N TRP A 60 -14.25 9.61 -20.69
CA TRP A 60 -12.94 8.99 -20.59
C TRP A 60 -12.81 7.66 -21.35
N ALA A 61 -13.81 6.79 -21.21
CA ALA A 61 -13.85 5.50 -21.90
C ALA A 61 -14.03 5.63 -23.42
N ALA A 62 -14.63 6.72 -23.89
CA ALA A 62 -14.76 6.99 -25.33
C ALA A 62 -13.44 7.42 -25.99
N MET A 63 -12.46 7.87 -25.22
CA MET A 63 -11.13 8.21 -25.71
C MET A 63 -10.36 6.94 -26.09
N THR A 64 -9.53 7.04 -27.14
CA THR A 64 -8.60 5.97 -27.50
C THR A 64 -7.57 5.74 -26.38
N ALA A 65 -6.96 4.54 -26.35
CA ALA A 65 -5.89 4.24 -25.40
C ALA A 65 -4.72 5.23 -25.51
N MET A 66 -4.39 5.69 -26.73
CA MET A 66 -3.33 6.68 -26.97
C MET A 66 -3.67 8.07 -26.41
N GLU A 67 -4.93 8.50 -26.52
CA GLU A 67 -5.34 9.79 -25.95
C GLU A 67 -5.27 9.76 -24.42
N ARG A 68 -5.76 8.69 -23.79
CA ARG A 68 -5.63 8.48 -22.34
C ARG A 68 -4.16 8.42 -21.91
N SER A 69 -3.33 7.65 -22.63
CA SER A 69 -1.88 7.56 -22.38
C SER A 69 -1.20 8.93 -22.34
N ARG A 70 -1.52 9.82 -23.33
CA ARG A 70 -0.92 11.16 -23.39
C ARG A 70 -1.30 12.02 -22.18
N ILE A 71 -2.54 11.93 -21.70
CA ILE A 71 -2.99 12.67 -20.51
C ILE A 71 -2.28 12.14 -19.27
N LEU A 72 -2.25 10.81 -19.08
CA LEU A 72 -1.58 10.20 -17.94
C LEU A 72 -0.07 10.49 -17.91
N ARG A 73 0.61 10.53 -19.07
CA ARG A 73 2.03 10.92 -19.15
C ARG A 73 2.26 12.38 -18.74
N ARG A 74 1.35 13.31 -19.08
CA ARG A 74 1.44 14.68 -18.56
C ARG A 74 1.29 14.73 -17.04
N ALA A 75 0.43 13.87 -16.46
CA ALA A 75 0.33 13.77 -15.00
C ALA A 75 1.64 13.24 -14.38
N VAL A 76 2.32 12.29 -15.03
CA VAL A 76 3.66 11.81 -14.61
C VAL A 76 4.67 12.96 -14.61
N ASP A 77 4.70 13.75 -15.68
CA ASP A 77 5.62 14.91 -15.75
C ASP A 77 5.36 15.91 -14.62
N LEU A 78 4.09 16.22 -14.35
CA LEU A 78 3.69 17.11 -13.26
C LEU A 78 4.04 16.56 -11.87
N LEU A 79 3.84 15.26 -11.63
CA LEU A 79 4.25 14.60 -10.39
C LEU A 79 5.75 14.75 -10.16
N ARG A 80 6.57 14.48 -11.17
CA ARG A 80 8.03 14.61 -11.09
C ARG A 80 8.48 16.05 -10.91
N GLN A 81 7.84 17.01 -11.60
CA GLN A 81 8.15 18.44 -11.45
C GLN A 81 7.80 18.96 -10.05
N ARG A 82 6.72 18.46 -9.45
CA ARG A 82 6.23 18.87 -8.12
C ARG A 82 6.70 17.93 -6.99
N ASN A 83 7.70 17.07 -7.24
CA ASN A 83 8.17 16.09 -6.27
C ASN A 83 8.52 16.73 -4.92
N ASP A 84 9.29 17.81 -4.91
CA ASP A 84 9.74 18.48 -3.68
C ASP A 84 8.56 19.03 -2.86
N GLU A 85 7.56 19.62 -3.53
CA GLU A 85 6.35 20.12 -2.88
C GLU A 85 5.57 18.98 -2.22
N LEU A 86 5.33 17.92 -3.00
CA LEU A 86 4.56 16.76 -2.57
C LEU A 86 5.28 15.99 -1.46
N ALA A 87 6.58 15.78 -1.58
CA ALA A 87 7.39 15.11 -0.58
C ALA A 87 7.38 15.84 0.77
N ARG A 88 7.49 17.17 0.75
CA ARG A 88 7.39 17.97 1.97
C ARG A 88 6.02 17.86 2.62
N LEU A 89 4.95 17.85 1.83
CA LEU A 89 3.60 17.66 2.34
C LEU A 89 3.40 16.26 2.91
N GLU A 90 3.89 15.23 2.22
CA GLU A 90 3.86 13.84 2.67
C GLU A 90 4.64 13.65 3.98
N THR A 91 5.83 14.26 4.10
CA THR A 91 6.64 14.27 5.33
C THR A 91 5.87 14.86 6.51
N LEU A 92 5.20 16.00 6.33
CA LEU A 92 4.40 16.63 7.39
C LEU A 92 3.21 15.77 7.83
N ASP A 93 2.53 15.15 6.87
CA ASP A 93 1.29 14.41 7.09
C ASP A 93 1.57 13.00 7.66
N THR A 94 2.67 12.36 7.25
CA THR A 94 3.03 10.99 7.64
C THR A 94 4.05 10.88 8.77
N GLY A 95 4.91 11.90 8.93
CA GLY A 95 6.07 11.86 9.83
C GLY A 95 7.29 11.13 9.25
N LYS A 96 7.29 10.74 7.99
CA LYS A 96 8.47 10.16 7.34
C LYS A 96 9.54 11.21 7.07
N PRO A 97 10.84 10.87 7.14
CA PRO A 97 11.91 11.77 6.72
C PRO A 97 11.75 12.23 5.26
N LEU A 98 12.12 13.48 4.97
CA LEU A 98 12.08 14.02 3.61
C LEU A 98 12.95 13.21 2.64
N SER A 99 14.08 12.69 3.11
CA SER A 99 14.97 11.81 2.33
C SER A 99 14.25 10.55 1.82
N GLU A 100 13.23 10.07 2.56
CA GLU A 100 12.41 8.93 2.17
C GLU A 100 11.26 9.35 1.23
N THR A 101 10.48 10.36 1.61
CA THR A 101 9.31 10.78 0.82
C THR A 101 9.70 11.32 -0.56
N ALA A 102 10.82 12.05 -0.65
CA ALA A 102 11.30 12.61 -1.90
C ALA A 102 11.92 11.54 -2.84
N ALA A 103 12.52 10.49 -2.29
CA ALA A 103 13.20 9.47 -3.08
C ALA A 103 12.28 8.28 -3.45
N VAL A 104 11.21 8.02 -2.67
CA VAL A 104 10.40 6.82 -2.82
C VAL A 104 8.94 7.14 -3.08
N ASP A 105 8.23 7.83 -2.19
CA ASP A 105 6.77 7.89 -2.20
C ASP A 105 6.18 8.45 -3.51
N ILE A 106 6.66 9.61 -3.91
CA ILE A 106 6.18 10.28 -5.12
C ILE A 106 6.78 9.65 -6.37
N VAL A 107 8.07 9.35 -6.33
CA VAL A 107 8.82 8.80 -7.47
C VAL A 107 8.24 7.45 -7.89
N THR A 108 8.13 6.50 -6.97
CA THR A 108 7.61 5.16 -7.29
C THR A 108 6.13 5.18 -7.66
N GLY A 109 5.35 6.10 -7.07
CA GLY A 109 3.97 6.33 -7.50
C GLY A 109 3.87 6.86 -8.93
N ALA A 110 4.73 7.80 -9.31
CA ALA A 110 4.82 8.32 -10.67
C ALA A 110 5.27 7.23 -11.66
N ASP A 111 6.20 6.35 -11.26
CA ASP A 111 6.66 5.23 -12.08
C ASP A 111 5.53 4.23 -12.36
N VAL A 112 4.66 3.95 -11.38
CA VAL A 112 3.47 3.12 -11.59
C VAL A 112 2.51 3.76 -12.58
N LEU A 113 2.27 5.07 -12.49
CA LEU A 113 1.42 5.78 -13.45
C LEU A 113 2.04 5.74 -14.87
N GLU A 114 3.35 5.94 -14.98
CA GLU A 114 4.08 5.85 -16.25
C GLU A 114 3.99 4.47 -16.87
N TYR A 115 4.17 3.43 -16.05
CA TYR A 115 4.06 2.04 -16.49
C TYR A 115 2.70 1.75 -17.15
N TYR A 116 1.59 2.08 -16.48
CA TYR A 116 0.27 1.84 -17.05
C TYR A 116 -0.04 2.77 -18.24
N ALA A 117 0.39 4.03 -18.20
CA ALA A 117 0.27 4.93 -19.34
C ALA A 117 1.02 4.39 -20.58
N GLY A 118 2.15 3.71 -20.38
CA GLY A 118 2.90 3.04 -21.43
C GLY A 118 2.27 1.73 -21.92
N LEU A 119 1.64 0.99 -21.03
CA LEU A 119 1.13 -0.35 -21.30
C LEU A 119 -0.18 -0.34 -22.10
N ILE A 120 -1.09 0.60 -21.82
CA ILE A 120 -2.46 0.54 -22.37
C ILE A 120 -2.55 0.63 -23.89
N PRO A 121 -1.66 1.35 -24.64
CA PRO A 121 -1.74 1.33 -26.11
C PRO A 121 -1.41 -0.03 -26.74
N ALA A 122 -0.74 -0.93 -25.99
CA ALA A 122 -0.38 -2.27 -26.41
C ALA A 122 -1.37 -3.35 -25.91
N LEU A 123 -2.46 -2.95 -25.24
CA LEU A 123 -3.45 -3.88 -24.71
C LEU A 123 -4.33 -4.43 -25.82
N GLU A 124 -4.26 -5.75 -26.03
CA GLU A 124 -4.95 -6.46 -27.11
C GLU A 124 -6.09 -7.34 -26.55
N GLY A 125 -6.99 -7.76 -27.44
CA GLY A 125 -7.90 -8.88 -27.28
C GLY A 125 -7.36 -10.14 -27.97
N SER A 126 -8.06 -11.24 -27.79
CA SER A 126 -7.74 -12.53 -28.45
C SER A 126 -8.67 -12.79 -29.60
N GLN A 127 -8.16 -13.48 -30.63
CA GLN A 127 -8.98 -14.11 -31.67
C GLN A 127 -8.80 -15.63 -31.60
N ILE A 128 -9.90 -16.38 -31.51
CA ILE A 128 -9.93 -17.83 -31.33
C ILE A 128 -10.64 -18.45 -32.53
N PRO A 129 -9.96 -19.17 -33.44
CA PRO A 129 -10.62 -19.84 -34.54
C PRO A 129 -11.42 -21.05 -34.02
N LEU A 130 -12.64 -21.22 -34.48
CA LEU A 130 -13.48 -22.37 -34.15
C LEU A 130 -13.59 -23.35 -35.33
N ARG A 131 -13.95 -22.83 -36.50
CA ARG A 131 -14.10 -23.52 -37.79
C ARG A 131 -14.04 -22.50 -38.92
N ASP A 132 -13.95 -22.93 -40.16
CA ASP A 132 -13.83 -22.03 -41.33
C ASP A 132 -14.91 -20.95 -41.39
N SER A 133 -16.11 -21.25 -40.89
CA SER A 133 -17.24 -20.30 -40.89
C SER A 133 -17.46 -19.58 -39.58
N SER A 134 -16.62 -19.77 -38.55
CA SER A 134 -16.88 -19.20 -37.23
C SER A 134 -15.61 -18.96 -36.41
N PHE A 135 -15.56 -17.83 -35.74
CA PHE A 135 -14.50 -17.49 -34.81
C PHE A 135 -15.04 -16.70 -33.62
N VAL A 136 -14.26 -16.64 -32.55
CA VAL A 136 -14.51 -15.79 -31.39
C VAL A 136 -13.42 -14.72 -31.30
N TYR A 137 -13.81 -13.49 -30.98
CA TYR A 137 -12.84 -12.50 -30.52
C TYR A 137 -13.25 -11.95 -29.15
N THR A 138 -12.25 -11.48 -28.39
CA THR A 138 -12.48 -10.90 -27.06
C THR A 138 -12.17 -9.41 -27.06
N ARG A 139 -12.89 -8.68 -26.20
CA ARG A 139 -12.63 -7.28 -25.89
C ARG A 139 -12.49 -7.12 -24.39
N ARG A 140 -11.57 -6.28 -23.95
CA ARG A 140 -11.51 -5.80 -22.57
C ARG A 140 -12.26 -4.48 -22.49
N GLU A 141 -13.20 -4.40 -21.57
CA GLU A 141 -14.01 -3.20 -21.34
C GLU A 141 -13.81 -2.73 -19.89
N PRO A 142 -13.83 -1.40 -19.62
CA PRO A 142 -13.76 -0.91 -18.25
C PRO A 142 -14.94 -1.41 -17.42
N LEU A 143 -14.75 -1.50 -16.11
CA LEU A 143 -15.82 -1.83 -15.16
C LEU A 143 -16.83 -0.68 -15.00
N GLY A 144 -16.35 0.57 -15.15
CA GLY A 144 -17.15 1.78 -14.99
C GLY A 144 -16.63 2.66 -13.85
N VAL A 145 -17.43 2.85 -12.80
CA VAL A 145 -17.01 3.56 -11.58
C VAL A 145 -16.39 2.59 -10.59
N VAL A 146 -15.19 2.90 -10.13
CA VAL A 146 -14.48 2.11 -9.13
C VAL A 146 -14.11 2.99 -7.93
N ALA A 147 -13.95 2.39 -6.75
CA ALA A 147 -13.48 3.11 -5.58
C ALA A 147 -12.15 2.56 -5.07
N GLY A 148 -11.27 3.49 -4.68
CA GLY A 148 -10.03 3.22 -3.98
C GLY A 148 -10.11 3.71 -2.54
N ILE A 149 -9.71 2.87 -1.58
CA ILE A 149 -9.60 3.24 -0.17
C ILE A 149 -8.14 3.04 0.24
N GLY A 150 -7.47 4.15 0.56
CA GLY A 150 -6.04 4.20 0.84
C GLY A 150 -5.71 3.98 2.32
N ALA A 151 -4.48 3.54 2.57
CA ALA A 151 -3.87 3.49 3.89
C ALA A 151 -2.98 4.73 4.12
N TRP A 152 -2.56 4.91 5.35
CA TRP A 152 -1.88 6.12 5.81
C TRP A 152 -0.34 6.07 5.72
N ASN A 153 0.25 4.92 5.45
CA ASN A 153 1.71 4.76 5.46
C ASN A 153 2.42 5.22 4.16
N TYR A 154 1.74 5.14 3.03
CA TYR A 154 2.20 5.63 1.72
C TYR A 154 1.05 6.32 0.97
N PRO A 155 0.55 7.47 1.45
CA PRO A 155 -0.71 8.04 1.00
C PRO A 155 -0.79 8.28 -0.52
N ILE A 156 0.14 9.04 -1.08
CA ILE A 156 0.12 9.35 -2.52
C ILE A 156 0.50 8.14 -3.38
N GLN A 157 1.45 7.31 -2.93
CA GLN A 157 1.84 6.10 -3.65
C GLN A 157 0.67 5.13 -3.78
N ILE A 158 -0.06 4.87 -2.68
CA ILE A 158 -1.24 3.99 -2.68
C ILE A 158 -2.36 4.58 -3.54
N ALA A 159 -2.55 5.90 -3.52
CA ALA A 159 -3.51 6.56 -4.40
C ALA A 159 -3.15 6.32 -5.88
N LEU A 160 -1.88 6.40 -6.23
CA LEU A 160 -1.38 6.13 -7.57
C LEU A 160 -1.44 4.65 -7.94
N TRP A 161 -1.11 3.73 -7.04
CA TRP A 161 -1.23 2.28 -7.29
C TRP A 161 -2.65 1.87 -7.66
N LYS A 162 -3.65 2.54 -7.08
CA LYS A 162 -5.07 2.27 -7.36
C LYS A 162 -5.59 3.04 -8.56
N SER A 163 -5.27 4.32 -8.67
CA SER A 163 -5.78 5.18 -9.73
C SER A 163 -5.11 4.91 -11.09
N ALA A 164 -3.82 4.63 -11.13
CA ALA A 164 -3.10 4.43 -12.38
C ALA A 164 -3.71 3.31 -13.25
N PRO A 165 -3.86 2.06 -12.77
CA PRO A 165 -4.51 1.01 -13.57
C PRO A 165 -5.98 1.31 -13.85
N ALA A 166 -6.72 1.87 -12.89
CA ALA A 166 -8.13 2.20 -13.07
C ALA A 166 -8.33 3.20 -14.23
N LEU A 167 -7.62 4.33 -14.18
CA LEU A 167 -7.72 5.39 -15.18
C LEU A 167 -7.16 4.94 -16.52
N ALA A 168 -6.03 4.26 -16.55
CA ALA A 168 -5.44 3.73 -17.76
C ALA A 168 -6.44 2.87 -18.54
N LEU A 169 -7.21 2.03 -17.85
CA LEU A 169 -8.17 1.11 -18.44
C LEU A 169 -9.56 1.74 -18.73
N GLY A 170 -9.72 3.04 -18.54
CA GLY A 170 -10.94 3.77 -18.91
C GLY A 170 -12.01 3.80 -17.83
N ASN A 171 -11.69 3.42 -16.58
CA ASN A 171 -12.60 3.60 -15.45
C ASN A 171 -12.52 5.03 -14.92
N ALA A 172 -13.53 5.45 -14.16
CA ALA A 172 -13.46 6.59 -13.26
C ALA A 172 -13.26 6.07 -11.82
N MET A 173 -12.51 6.82 -11.01
CA MET A 173 -12.22 6.44 -9.63
C MET A 173 -12.69 7.48 -8.63
N ILE A 174 -13.30 7.00 -7.55
CA ILE A 174 -13.52 7.77 -6.33
C ILE A 174 -12.52 7.28 -5.31
N PHE A 175 -11.62 8.15 -4.86
CA PHE A 175 -10.58 7.80 -3.91
C PHE A 175 -10.88 8.38 -2.53
N LYS A 176 -10.87 7.51 -1.52
CA LYS A 176 -10.92 7.90 -0.11
C LYS A 176 -9.53 7.72 0.50
N PRO A 177 -8.81 8.80 0.80
CA PRO A 177 -7.57 8.70 1.57
C PRO A 177 -7.86 8.28 3.02
N SER A 178 -6.83 7.81 3.73
CA SER A 178 -6.94 7.68 5.18
C SER A 178 -7.24 9.04 5.82
N GLU A 179 -8.08 9.05 6.85
CA GLU A 179 -8.33 10.26 7.66
C GLU A 179 -7.09 10.75 8.40
N VAL A 180 -6.10 9.90 8.57
CA VAL A 180 -4.85 10.25 9.25
C VAL A 180 -3.89 11.02 8.35
N THR A 181 -3.90 10.73 7.03
CA THR A 181 -2.98 11.33 6.04
C THR A 181 -3.71 11.65 4.73
N PRO A 182 -4.61 12.64 4.72
CA PRO A 182 -5.48 12.90 3.57
C PRO A 182 -4.91 13.86 2.52
N LEU A 183 -3.84 14.60 2.83
CA LEU A 183 -3.49 15.84 2.12
C LEU A 183 -2.97 15.63 0.70
N THR A 184 -2.07 14.68 0.49
CA THR A 184 -1.43 14.46 -0.81
C THR A 184 -2.37 13.86 -1.86
N ALA A 185 -3.42 13.14 -1.45
CA ALA A 185 -4.46 12.66 -2.37
C ALA A 185 -5.24 13.81 -3.02
N LEU A 186 -5.48 14.90 -2.29
CA LEU A 186 -6.12 16.11 -2.83
C LEU A 186 -5.21 16.80 -3.86
N LYS A 187 -3.90 16.84 -3.61
CA LYS A 187 -2.92 17.36 -4.57
C LYS A 187 -2.81 16.50 -5.82
N LEU A 188 -2.95 15.18 -5.68
CA LEU A 188 -3.01 14.29 -6.84
C LEU A 188 -4.23 14.60 -7.74
N ALA A 189 -5.38 14.93 -7.16
CA ALA A 189 -6.55 15.32 -7.94
C ALA A 189 -6.33 16.62 -8.74
N GLU A 190 -5.68 17.63 -8.14
CA GLU A 190 -5.26 18.85 -8.85
C GLU A 190 -4.35 18.51 -10.04
N ILE A 191 -3.35 17.65 -9.83
CA ILE A 191 -2.40 17.23 -10.85
C ILE A 191 -3.10 16.52 -12.01
N TYR A 192 -4.04 15.63 -11.73
CA TYR A 192 -4.81 14.96 -12.80
C TYR A 192 -5.64 15.94 -13.61
N SER A 193 -6.29 16.92 -12.97
CA SER A 193 -7.05 17.95 -13.67
C SER A 193 -6.14 18.86 -14.50
N GLU A 194 -4.99 19.29 -13.96
CA GLU A 194 -3.99 20.08 -14.69
C GLU A 194 -3.44 19.32 -15.90
N ALA A 195 -3.27 18.00 -15.79
CA ALA A 195 -2.87 17.15 -16.90
C ALA A 195 -3.93 17.02 -18.00
N GLY A 196 -5.16 17.46 -17.75
CA GLY A 196 -6.28 17.43 -18.68
C GLY A 196 -7.14 16.18 -18.56
N LEU A 197 -7.16 15.52 -17.39
CA LEU A 197 -8.13 14.47 -17.07
C LEU A 197 -9.53 15.09 -17.05
N PRO A 198 -10.55 14.52 -17.75
CA PRO A 198 -11.90 15.08 -17.73
C PRO A 198 -12.50 15.14 -16.33
N ASP A 199 -13.31 16.15 -16.08
CA ASP A 199 -14.00 16.33 -14.80
C ASP A 199 -14.79 15.07 -14.41
N GLY A 200 -14.69 14.70 -13.12
CA GLY A 200 -15.36 13.53 -12.56
C GLY A 200 -14.61 12.20 -12.75
N VAL A 201 -13.60 12.11 -13.61
CA VAL A 201 -12.85 10.85 -13.82
C VAL A 201 -12.03 10.47 -12.57
N PHE A 202 -11.55 11.45 -11.82
CA PHE A 202 -10.93 11.22 -10.51
C PHE A 202 -11.53 12.16 -9.48
N ASN A 203 -12.11 11.58 -8.42
CA ASN A 203 -12.71 12.33 -7.32
C ASN A 203 -12.06 11.90 -6.01
N VAL A 204 -11.86 12.84 -5.07
CA VAL A 204 -11.31 12.55 -3.74
C VAL A 204 -12.30 12.97 -2.67
N VAL A 205 -12.70 12.01 -1.84
CA VAL A 205 -13.68 12.17 -0.76
C VAL A 205 -13.03 11.84 0.60
N PRO A 206 -12.29 12.78 1.21
CA PRO A 206 -11.78 12.61 2.57
C PRO A 206 -12.92 12.35 3.54
N GLY A 207 -12.65 11.59 4.61
CA GLY A 207 -13.67 11.29 5.61
C GLY A 207 -13.29 10.09 6.46
N ILE A 208 -14.08 9.83 7.49
CA ILE A 208 -13.87 8.77 8.46
C ILE A 208 -14.10 7.39 7.82
N GLY A 209 -13.15 6.47 8.01
CA GLY A 209 -13.19 5.15 7.38
C GLY A 209 -14.46 4.35 7.69
N ALA A 210 -14.93 4.40 8.92
CA ALA A 210 -16.14 3.71 9.38
C ALA A 210 -17.45 4.30 8.82
N GLU A 211 -17.41 5.50 8.23
CA GLU A 211 -18.57 6.17 7.64
C GLU A 211 -18.40 6.32 6.13
N THR A 212 -17.55 7.23 5.67
CA THR A 212 -17.31 7.48 4.23
C THR A 212 -16.83 6.22 3.51
N GLY A 213 -15.93 5.44 4.12
CA GLY A 213 -15.49 4.15 3.57
C GLY A 213 -16.62 3.14 3.47
N GLN A 214 -17.50 3.08 4.47
CA GLN A 214 -18.69 2.22 4.44
C GLN A 214 -19.63 2.64 3.32
N TYR A 215 -19.93 3.92 3.15
CA TYR A 215 -20.83 4.41 2.08
C TYR A 215 -20.31 4.03 0.69
N LEU A 216 -18.99 4.13 0.46
CA LEU A 216 -18.38 3.67 -0.80
C LEU A 216 -18.54 2.17 -1.01
N THR A 217 -18.31 1.36 0.02
CA THR A 217 -18.41 -0.10 -0.09
C THR A 217 -19.84 -0.60 -0.29
N GLU A 218 -20.83 0.12 0.25
CA GLU A 218 -22.25 -0.19 0.13
C GLU A 218 -22.90 0.39 -1.14
N HIS A 219 -22.25 1.33 -1.85
CA HIS A 219 -22.88 2.00 -2.98
C HIS A 219 -23.09 1.03 -4.15
N PRO A 220 -24.35 0.85 -4.66
CA PRO A 220 -24.64 -0.16 -5.68
C PRO A 220 -24.01 0.11 -7.05
N ASP A 221 -23.78 1.38 -7.39
CA ASP A 221 -23.22 1.79 -8.69
C ASP A 221 -21.68 1.84 -8.72
N ILE A 222 -21.03 1.40 -7.66
CA ILE A 222 -19.59 1.17 -7.65
C ILE A 222 -19.32 -0.29 -8.01
N ALA A 223 -18.63 -0.51 -9.13
CA ALA A 223 -18.37 -1.83 -9.68
C ALA A 223 -17.18 -2.57 -9.04
N LYS A 224 -16.28 -1.84 -8.36
CA LYS A 224 -15.10 -2.41 -7.72
C LYS A 224 -14.66 -1.57 -6.53
N ILE A 225 -14.17 -2.27 -5.50
CA ILE A 225 -13.42 -1.68 -4.39
C ILE A 225 -11.98 -2.18 -4.44
N SER A 226 -11.00 -1.27 -4.40
CA SER A 226 -9.61 -1.57 -4.11
C SER A 226 -9.25 -0.99 -2.73
N PHE A 227 -8.95 -1.85 -1.78
CA PHE A 227 -8.72 -1.51 -0.38
C PHE A 227 -7.28 -1.84 0.05
N THR A 228 -6.64 -0.91 0.77
CA THR A 228 -5.39 -1.17 1.50
C THR A 228 -5.60 -0.80 2.97
N GLY A 229 -5.26 -1.72 3.88
CA GLY A 229 -5.41 -1.49 5.32
C GLY A 229 -5.30 -2.75 6.16
N GLY A 230 -5.77 -2.70 7.41
CA GLY A 230 -5.72 -3.85 8.31
C GLY A 230 -6.76 -4.94 7.98
N VAL A 231 -6.45 -6.20 8.34
CA VAL A 231 -7.29 -7.38 8.07
C VAL A 231 -8.72 -7.24 8.59
N ALA A 232 -8.89 -6.70 9.79
CA ALA A 232 -10.22 -6.52 10.38
C ALA A 232 -11.09 -5.56 9.56
N SER A 233 -10.50 -4.47 9.05
CA SER A 233 -11.17 -3.52 8.16
C SER A 233 -11.45 -4.13 6.79
N GLY A 234 -10.50 -4.89 6.23
CA GLY A 234 -10.68 -5.62 4.97
C GLY A 234 -11.86 -6.58 5.01
N LYS A 235 -12.02 -7.35 6.10
CA LYS A 235 -13.19 -8.22 6.30
C LYS A 235 -14.51 -7.44 6.28
N LYS A 236 -14.57 -6.25 6.89
CA LYS A 236 -15.76 -5.37 6.85
C LYS A 236 -16.03 -4.85 5.44
N VAL A 237 -14.99 -4.38 4.75
CA VAL A 237 -15.10 -3.91 3.35
C VAL A 237 -15.68 -5.01 2.46
N MET A 238 -15.20 -6.25 2.59
CA MET A 238 -15.71 -7.39 1.83
C MET A 238 -17.17 -7.69 2.16
N ALA A 239 -17.53 -7.72 3.44
CA ALA A 239 -18.88 -7.99 3.89
C ALA A 239 -19.88 -6.93 3.38
N ASN A 240 -19.55 -5.64 3.50
CA ASN A 240 -20.39 -4.54 3.02
C ASN A 240 -20.53 -4.56 1.49
N SER A 241 -19.44 -4.84 0.77
CA SER A 241 -19.44 -4.96 -0.68
C SER A 241 -20.37 -6.10 -1.14
N ALA A 242 -20.26 -7.26 -0.54
CA ALA A 242 -21.09 -8.43 -0.84
C ALA A 242 -22.58 -8.21 -0.49
N ALA A 243 -22.87 -7.45 0.57
CA ALA A 243 -24.24 -7.14 0.97
C ALA A 243 -24.93 -6.14 0.03
N SER A 244 -24.18 -5.31 -0.70
CA SER A 244 -24.74 -4.26 -1.56
C SER A 244 -24.90 -4.69 -3.02
N SER A 245 -23.90 -5.33 -3.60
CA SER A 245 -23.88 -5.78 -5.01
C SER A 245 -22.77 -6.81 -5.23
N LEU A 246 -22.70 -7.42 -6.42
CA LEU A 246 -21.63 -8.35 -6.81
C LEU A 246 -20.41 -7.58 -7.36
N LYS A 247 -19.96 -6.55 -6.65
CA LYS A 247 -18.78 -5.78 -7.04
C LYS A 247 -17.49 -6.56 -6.80
N GLU A 248 -16.50 -6.32 -7.64
CA GLU A 248 -15.18 -6.88 -7.46
C GLU A 248 -14.46 -6.23 -6.27
N VAL A 249 -13.67 -7.01 -5.54
CA VAL A 249 -12.90 -6.51 -4.40
C VAL A 249 -11.45 -7.00 -4.53
N THR A 250 -10.49 -6.07 -4.49
CA THR A 250 -9.07 -6.36 -4.29
C THR A 250 -8.61 -5.79 -2.96
N MET A 251 -7.76 -6.53 -2.26
CA MET A 251 -7.31 -6.20 -0.91
C MET A 251 -5.82 -6.38 -0.77
N GLU A 252 -5.16 -5.33 -0.29
CA GLU A 252 -3.80 -5.36 0.21
C GLU A 252 -3.86 -5.14 1.72
N LEU A 253 -3.50 -6.19 2.47
CA LEU A 253 -3.68 -6.23 3.92
C LEU A 253 -2.33 -6.42 4.61
N GLY A 254 -2.36 -6.54 5.93
CA GLY A 254 -1.17 -6.67 6.74
C GLY A 254 -0.40 -7.97 6.57
N GLY A 255 0.77 -8.03 7.17
CA GLY A 255 1.66 -9.18 7.12
C GLY A 255 2.45 -9.40 8.40
N LYS A 256 2.99 -10.60 8.53
CA LYS A 256 3.97 -10.98 9.55
C LYS A 256 5.10 -11.77 8.87
N SER A 257 5.75 -11.08 7.95
CA SER A 257 6.66 -11.70 6.99
C SER A 257 7.91 -12.29 7.67
N PRO A 258 8.35 -13.48 7.27
CA PRO A 258 9.60 -14.07 7.71
C PRO A 258 10.78 -13.55 6.87
N LEU A 259 11.87 -13.19 7.52
CA LEU A 259 13.20 -13.05 6.93
C LEU A 259 14.06 -14.22 7.43
N ILE A 260 14.50 -15.09 6.53
CA ILE A 260 15.32 -16.26 6.85
C ILE A 260 16.78 -15.96 6.51
N ILE A 261 17.64 -16.02 7.51
CA ILE A 261 19.10 -15.91 7.35
C ILE A 261 19.64 -17.33 7.35
N ALA A 262 20.19 -17.77 6.22
CA ALA A 262 20.75 -19.10 6.10
C ALA A 262 22.12 -19.21 6.83
N ASP A 263 22.56 -20.40 7.13
CA ASP A 263 23.78 -20.64 7.92
C ASP A 263 25.09 -20.42 7.13
N ASP A 264 24.97 -20.16 5.82
CA ASP A 264 26.04 -19.75 4.92
C ASP A 264 25.97 -18.26 4.53
N ALA A 265 25.01 -17.51 5.10
CA ALA A 265 24.83 -16.09 4.80
C ALA A 265 25.98 -15.22 5.30
N ASP A 266 26.31 -14.19 4.53
CA ASP A 266 27.08 -13.06 5.03
C ASP A 266 26.24 -12.30 6.06
N LEU A 267 26.68 -12.28 7.31
CA LEU A 267 25.93 -11.68 8.41
C LEU A 267 25.92 -10.14 8.36
N ASP A 268 26.86 -9.49 7.68
CA ASP A 268 26.82 -8.05 7.47
C ASP A 268 25.71 -7.69 6.49
N LEU A 269 25.65 -8.37 5.34
CA LEU A 269 24.55 -8.21 4.39
C LEU A 269 23.20 -8.57 5.04
N ALA A 270 23.15 -9.67 5.80
CA ALA A 270 21.93 -10.11 6.48
C ALA A 270 21.42 -9.08 7.49
N ALA A 271 22.33 -8.44 8.23
CA ALA A 271 21.98 -7.40 9.17
C ALA A 271 21.48 -6.12 8.45
N ASP A 272 22.11 -5.70 7.35
CA ASP A 272 21.64 -4.56 6.54
C ASP A 272 20.24 -4.81 5.98
N ILE A 273 19.98 -5.99 5.44
CA ILE A 273 18.65 -6.41 4.97
C ILE A 273 17.62 -6.42 6.12
N ALA A 274 17.99 -6.95 7.29
CA ALA A 274 17.09 -6.98 8.44
C ALA A 274 16.76 -5.58 8.97
N MET A 275 17.73 -4.64 8.95
CA MET A 275 17.49 -3.24 9.28
C MET A 275 16.49 -2.60 8.34
N MET A 276 16.69 -2.77 7.03
CA MET A 276 15.76 -2.29 6.01
C MET A 276 14.36 -2.89 6.17
N ALA A 277 14.29 -4.20 6.41
CA ALA A 277 13.05 -4.95 6.58
C ALA A 277 12.27 -4.61 7.86
N ASN A 278 12.85 -3.86 8.81
CA ASN A 278 12.20 -3.61 10.11
C ASN A 278 12.11 -2.14 10.49
N PHE A 279 13.01 -1.28 10.02
CA PHE A 279 13.10 0.10 10.52
C PHE A 279 12.87 1.17 9.45
N TYR A 280 12.89 0.81 8.17
CA TYR A 280 12.47 1.72 7.10
C TYR A 280 11.02 2.18 7.34
N SER A 281 10.72 3.46 7.07
CA SER A 281 9.43 4.09 7.41
C SER A 281 9.01 3.88 8.88
N SER A 282 9.98 3.82 9.80
CA SER A 282 9.76 3.52 11.23
C SER A 282 8.95 2.23 11.46
N GLY A 283 9.18 1.23 10.61
CA GLY A 283 8.52 -0.07 10.69
C GLY A 283 7.07 -0.09 10.20
N GLN A 284 6.58 0.98 9.59
CA GLN A 284 5.18 1.11 9.15
C GLN A 284 4.99 0.63 7.69
N VAL A 285 5.49 -0.55 7.39
CA VAL A 285 5.43 -1.17 6.06
C VAL A 285 4.78 -2.55 6.15
N CYS A 286 3.76 -2.81 5.35
CA CYS A 286 2.99 -4.06 5.37
C CYS A 286 3.85 -5.30 5.07
N THR A 287 4.90 -5.15 4.26
CA THR A 287 5.81 -6.24 3.87
C THR A 287 6.93 -6.49 4.86
N ASN A 288 7.04 -5.73 5.98
CA ASN A 288 8.15 -5.82 6.89
C ASN A 288 8.46 -7.24 7.39
N GLY A 289 9.74 -7.64 7.31
CA GLY A 289 10.26 -8.93 7.73
C GLY A 289 10.49 -9.02 9.25
N THR A 290 9.43 -8.82 10.02
CA THR A 290 9.51 -8.65 11.47
C THR A 290 9.82 -9.92 12.23
N ARG A 291 9.67 -11.10 11.60
CA ARG A 291 10.13 -12.39 12.13
C ARG A 291 11.47 -12.75 11.51
N VAL A 292 12.56 -12.35 12.18
CA VAL A 292 13.93 -12.60 11.68
C VAL A 292 14.43 -13.92 12.23
N PHE A 293 14.49 -14.95 11.37
CA PHE A 293 14.97 -16.28 11.72
C PHE A 293 16.48 -16.39 11.48
N VAL A 294 17.24 -16.73 12.53
CA VAL A 294 18.69 -16.80 12.53
C VAL A 294 19.15 -18.19 13.02
N PRO A 295 20.15 -18.83 12.38
CA PRO A 295 20.70 -20.06 12.92
C PRO A 295 21.19 -19.90 14.36
N ALA A 296 20.84 -20.84 15.25
CA ALA A 296 21.17 -20.73 16.67
C ALA A 296 22.65 -20.45 16.96
N LYS A 297 23.55 -21.03 16.15
CA LYS A 297 25.00 -20.85 16.26
C LYS A 297 25.51 -19.45 15.89
N GLN A 298 24.76 -18.69 15.09
CA GLN A 298 25.14 -17.35 14.59
C GLN A 298 24.36 -16.23 15.29
N LYS A 299 23.41 -16.57 16.16
CA LYS A 299 22.51 -15.59 16.77
C LYS A 299 23.24 -14.49 17.53
N ALA A 300 24.21 -14.82 18.36
CA ALA A 300 24.95 -13.83 19.16
C ALA A 300 25.75 -12.84 18.28
N GLU A 301 26.38 -13.31 17.22
CA GLU A 301 27.08 -12.45 16.27
C GLU A 301 26.09 -11.56 15.49
N PHE A 302 24.98 -12.11 15.05
CA PHE A 302 23.95 -11.34 14.37
C PHE A 302 23.34 -10.25 15.28
N GLU A 303 23.02 -10.57 16.54
CA GLU A 303 22.54 -9.60 17.54
C GLU A 303 23.53 -8.43 17.69
N HIS A 304 24.83 -8.71 17.76
CA HIS A 304 25.85 -7.68 17.85
C HIS A 304 25.84 -6.76 16.62
N LYS A 305 25.80 -7.34 15.41
CA LYS A 305 25.75 -6.58 14.15
C LYS A 305 24.47 -5.72 14.02
N ILE A 306 23.33 -6.20 14.53
CA ILE A 306 22.08 -5.40 14.58
C ILE A 306 22.26 -4.20 15.53
N LEU A 307 22.81 -4.39 16.72
CA LEU A 307 23.02 -3.29 17.66
C LEU A 307 23.95 -2.20 17.11
N GLU A 308 25.03 -2.58 16.41
CA GLU A 308 25.90 -1.64 15.73
C GLU A 308 25.18 -0.78 14.68
N ARG A 309 24.19 -1.35 13.99
CA ARG A 309 23.41 -0.67 12.98
C ARG A 309 22.29 0.20 13.57
N VAL A 310 21.63 -0.29 14.60
CA VAL A 310 20.63 0.50 15.34
C VAL A 310 21.25 1.79 15.88
N ALA A 311 22.51 1.73 16.35
CA ALA A 311 23.24 2.91 16.82
C ALA A 311 23.46 4.00 15.72
N ARG A 312 23.27 3.68 14.45
CA ARG A 312 23.37 4.62 13.32
C ARG A 312 22.04 5.25 12.94
N ILE A 313 20.94 4.83 13.56
CA ILE A 313 19.62 5.43 13.33
C ILE A 313 19.63 6.85 13.93
N ARG A 314 19.16 7.80 13.13
CA ARG A 314 19.06 9.22 13.49
C ARG A 314 17.61 9.69 13.40
N ALA A 315 17.01 9.88 14.57
CA ALA A 315 15.74 10.55 14.72
C ALA A 315 15.97 12.06 14.98
N GLY A 316 15.09 12.91 14.48
CA GLY A 316 15.24 14.36 14.67
C GLY A 316 14.37 15.19 13.73
N ASP A 317 14.92 16.30 13.25
CA ASP A 317 14.25 17.13 12.24
C ASP A 317 14.06 16.32 10.95
N LEU A 318 12.80 16.13 10.57
CA LEU A 318 12.43 15.33 9.39
C LEU A 318 12.92 15.92 8.06
N PHE A 319 13.32 17.18 8.06
CA PHE A 319 13.82 17.90 6.89
C PHE A 319 15.35 17.97 6.82
N ALA A 320 16.04 17.45 7.83
CA ALA A 320 17.49 17.36 7.83
C ALA A 320 17.98 16.16 6.97
N ASP A 321 19.07 16.37 6.23
CA ASP A 321 19.62 15.39 5.27
C ASP A 321 20.08 14.08 5.92
N ASP A 322 20.46 14.12 7.20
CA ASP A 322 20.97 12.96 7.94
C ASP A 322 19.91 12.24 8.77
N THR A 323 18.67 12.75 8.82
CA THR A 323 17.55 12.10 9.48
C THR A 323 17.05 10.92 8.63
N ASN A 324 17.05 9.72 9.23
CA ASN A 324 16.61 8.47 8.58
C ASN A 324 15.56 7.70 9.37
N PHE A 325 14.96 8.33 10.40
CA PHE A 325 13.95 7.72 11.25
C PHE A 325 12.96 8.77 11.74
N GLY A 326 11.66 8.52 11.51
CA GLY A 326 10.56 9.40 11.86
C GLY A 326 9.73 8.89 13.04
N PRO A 327 8.71 9.67 13.47
CA PRO A 327 7.69 9.22 14.42
C PRO A 327 6.75 8.18 13.79
N LEU A 328 5.94 7.56 14.60
CA LEU A 328 4.76 6.85 14.14
C LEU A 328 3.67 7.84 13.71
N VAL A 329 2.82 7.42 12.80
CA VAL A 329 1.85 8.31 12.12
C VAL A 329 0.87 9.03 13.06
N SER A 330 0.65 8.52 14.27
CA SER A 330 -0.30 9.10 15.23
C SER A 330 -0.03 8.64 16.66
N PHE A 331 -0.53 9.41 17.62
CA PHE A 331 -0.44 9.04 19.04
C PHE A 331 -1.19 7.75 19.37
N PRO A 332 -2.42 7.50 18.88
CA PRO A 332 -3.08 6.22 19.12
C PRO A 332 -2.29 5.03 18.58
N HIS A 333 -1.62 5.19 17.43
CA HIS A 333 -0.79 4.14 16.87
C HIS A 333 0.49 3.93 17.68
N ARG A 334 1.15 5.01 18.13
CA ARG A 334 2.27 4.96 19.07
C ARG A 334 1.91 4.15 20.31
N ASP A 335 0.78 4.46 20.94
CA ASP A 335 0.34 3.81 22.17
C ASP A 335 0.02 2.33 21.94
N ASN A 336 -0.49 1.98 20.73
CA ASN A 336 -0.67 0.60 20.33
C ASN A 336 0.66 -0.15 20.20
N VAL A 337 1.66 0.43 19.55
CA VAL A 337 3.00 -0.17 19.39
C VAL A 337 3.65 -0.37 20.78
N LEU A 338 3.57 0.62 21.65
CA LEU A 338 4.09 0.49 23.02
C LEU A 338 3.40 -0.63 23.81
N ARG A 339 2.10 -0.87 23.63
CA ARG A 339 1.40 -2.02 24.23
C ARG A 339 1.95 -3.36 23.73
N TYR A 340 2.27 -3.49 22.46
CA TYR A 340 2.93 -4.69 21.92
C TYR A 340 4.33 -4.87 22.50
N ILE A 341 5.12 -3.80 22.63
CA ILE A 341 6.43 -3.85 23.26
C ILE A 341 6.32 -4.37 24.70
N GLU A 342 5.37 -3.86 25.47
CA GLU A 342 5.14 -4.33 26.84
C GLU A 342 4.63 -5.79 26.89
N SER A 343 3.87 -6.27 25.88
CA SER A 343 3.50 -7.69 25.82
C SER A 343 4.73 -8.57 25.58
N GLY A 344 5.63 -8.17 24.68
CA GLY A 344 6.88 -8.91 24.44
C GLY A 344 7.74 -9.06 25.71
N LYS A 345 7.88 -7.97 26.48
CA LYS A 345 8.59 -8.00 27.77
C LYS A 345 7.93 -8.96 28.76
N ARG A 346 6.60 -8.89 28.89
CA ARG A 346 5.82 -9.76 29.82
C ARG A 346 5.84 -11.23 29.42
N GLU A 347 5.88 -11.51 28.13
CA GLU A 347 5.93 -12.87 27.57
C GLU A 347 7.34 -13.49 27.62
N GLY A 348 8.34 -12.73 28.07
CA GLY A 348 9.69 -13.21 28.32
C GLY A 348 10.65 -13.07 27.15
N ALA A 349 10.31 -12.31 26.10
CA ALA A 349 11.26 -11.92 25.08
C ALA A 349 12.37 -11.03 25.68
N ARG A 350 13.62 -11.30 25.35
CA ARG A 350 14.75 -10.50 25.83
C ARG A 350 14.88 -9.24 24.97
N LEU A 351 14.70 -8.08 25.61
CA LEU A 351 14.91 -6.78 24.96
C LEU A 351 16.41 -6.53 24.77
N LEU A 352 16.85 -6.31 23.53
CA LEU A 352 18.22 -5.92 23.19
C LEU A 352 18.43 -4.41 23.23
N CYS A 353 17.47 -3.65 22.68
CA CYS A 353 17.52 -2.18 22.67
C CYS A 353 16.13 -1.59 22.44
N GLY A 354 15.96 -0.28 22.71
CA GLY A 354 14.70 0.43 22.57
C GLY A 354 13.69 0.07 23.65
N GLY A 355 12.46 -0.16 23.26
CA GLY A 355 11.41 -0.62 24.16
C GLY A 355 10.63 0.48 24.87
N GLU A 356 10.73 1.74 24.40
CA GLU A 356 10.09 2.91 25.01
C GLU A 356 9.81 4.02 23.99
N ALA A 357 9.02 4.99 24.39
CA ALA A 357 8.88 6.25 23.65
C ALA A 357 10.15 7.08 23.77
N LEU A 358 10.58 7.74 22.69
CA LEU A 358 11.65 8.73 22.76
C LEU A 358 11.19 9.95 23.54
N LYS A 359 12.09 10.54 24.34
CA LYS A 359 11.84 11.69 25.21
C LYS A 359 12.96 12.72 25.14
N GLY A 360 12.64 13.95 25.54
CA GLY A 360 13.57 15.08 25.49
C GLY A 360 13.86 15.55 24.05
N ASP A 361 14.74 16.53 23.91
CA ASP A 361 15.30 17.00 22.64
C ASP A 361 14.29 17.19 21.47
N GLY A 362 13.05 17.60 21.78
CA GLY A 362 12.00 17.80 20.78
C GLY A 362 11.07 16.61 20.54
N PHE A 363 11.28 15.45 21.15
CA PHE A 363 10.46 14.25 20.97
C PHE A 363 9.19 14.20 21.83
N ASP A 364 9.12 14.99 22.92
CA ASP A 364 8.04 14.91 23.90
C ASP A 364 6.64 15.19 23.34
N ASN A 365 6.55 16.01 22.30
CA ASN A 365 5.31 16.43 21.66
C ASN A 365 4.93 15.59 20.43
N GLY A 366 5.72 14.55 20.09
CA GLY A 366 5.52 13.71 18.91
C GLY A 366 5.20 12.24 19.24
N ALA A 367 4.82 11.52 18.21
CA ALA A 367 4.47 10.09 18.32
C ALA A 367 5.71 9.18 18.16
N TRP A 368 6.80 9.49 18.85
CA TRP A 368 8.09 8.85 18.69
C TRP A 368 8.23 7.56 19.53
N VAL A 369 8.73 6.49 18.90
CA VAL A 369 9.08 5.22 19.57
C VAL A 369 10.49 4.84 19.18
N ALA A 370 11.30 4.42 20.14
CA ALA A 370 12.66 3.98 19.89
C ALA A 370 12.69 2.71 19.01
N PRO A 371 13.64 2.59 18.07
CA PRO A 371 13.89 1.33 17.38
C PRO A 371 14.08 0.20 18.38
N THR A 372 13.25 -0.83 18.30
CA THR A 372 13.15 -1.86 19.32
C THR A 372 13.51 -3.22 18.75
N VAL A 373 14.40 -3.94 19.42
CA VAL A 373 14.81 -5.29 19.04
C VAL A 373 14.59 -6.25 20.20
N PHE A 374 13.78 -7.26 19.94
CA PHE A 374 13.61 -8.42 20.82
C PHE A 374 14.37 -9.63 20.27
N THR A 375 14.92 -10.42 21.16
CA THR A 375 15.52 -11.72 20.87
C THR A 375 15.03 -12.78 21.84
N ASP A 376 15.46 -14.03 21.66
CA ASP A 376 14.95 -15.20 22.38
C ASP A 376 13.41 -15.31 22.25
N CYS A 377 12.89 -14.86 21.10
CA CYS A 377 11.46 -14.93 20.81
C CYS A 377 11.03 -16.36 20.49
N SER A 378 9.83 -16.72 20.95
CA SER A 378 9.15 -17.96 20.57
C SER A 378 7.97 -17.69 19.62
N ASP A 379 7.56 -18.71 18.86
CA ASP A 379 6.47 -18.57 17.88
C ASP A 379 5.11 -18.23 18.54
N GLU A 380 4.94 -18.52 19.83
CA GLU A 380 3.70 -18.28 20.58
C GLU A 380 3.54 -16.83 21.06
N MET A 381 4.62 -16.07 21.10
CA MET A 381 4.59 -14.69 21.58
C MET A 381 3.72 -13.78 20.71
N THR A 382 2.96 -12.90 21.33
CA THR A 382 2.08 -11.94 20.66
C THR A 382 2.84 -11.09 19.65
N ILE A 383 4.06 -10.63 20.00
CA ILE A 383 4.92 -9.82 19.12
C ILE A 383 5.43 -10.60 17.89
N VAL A 384 5.35 -11.92 17.89
CA VAL A 384 5.73 -12.79 16.75
C VAL A 384 4.51 -13.15 15.89
N ARG A 385 3.34 -13.26 16.49
CA ARG A 385 2.10 -13.71 15.83
C ARG A 385 1.31 -12.56 15.20
N GLU A 386 1.27 -11.41 15.85
CA GLU A 386 0.43 -10.29 15.46
C GLU A 386 1.22 -9.18 14.78
N GLU A 387 0.58 -8.49 13.84
CA GLU A 387 1.16 -7.35 13.15
C GLU A 387 1.23 -6.12 14.06
N ILE A 388 2.43 -5.66 14.38
CA ILE A 388 2.66 -4.49 15.24
C ILE A 388 2.57 -3.19 14.43
N PHE A 389 3.07 -3.21 13.20
CA PHE A 389 3.16 -2.08 12.27
C PHE A 389 3.98 -0.90 12.83
N GLY A 390 5.11 -1.21 13.43
CA GLY A 390 6.01 -0.24 14.06
C GLY A 390 7.44 -0.78 14.12
N PRO A 391 8.39 0.00 14.67
CA PRO A 391 9.82 -0.31 14.63
C PRO A 391 10.22 -1.40 15.64
N VAL A 392 9.67 -2.60 15.48
CA VAL A 392 9.87 -3.73 16.40
C VAL A 392 10.30 -4.97 15.64
N MET A 393 11.57 -5.35 15.81
CA MET A 393 12.17 -6.57 15.26
C MET A 393 12.07 -7.70 16.28
N SER A 394 11.66 -8.91 15.84
CA SER A 394 11.66 -10.13 16.63
C SER A 394 12.65 -11.14 16.07
N ILE A 395 13.71 -11.47 16.81
CA ILE A 395 14.73 -12.44 16.43
C ILE A 395 14.40 -13.79 17.02
N LEU A 396 14.28 -14.81 16.13
CA LEU A 396 13.99 -16.19 16.47
C LEU A 396 15.17 -17.08 16.02
N SER A 397 15.61 -17.99 16.89
CA SER A 397 16.61 -18.98 16.49
C SER A 397 15.95 -20.21 15.87
N TYR A 398 16.66 -20.89 14.97
CA TYR A 398 16.25 -22.16 14.40
C TYR A 398 17.46 -23.13 14.30
N ALA A 399 17.19 -24.42 14.19
CA ALA A 399 18.21 -25.48 14.14
C ALA A 399 18.51 -25.93 12.69
N ASP A 400 17.48 -26.12 11.86
CA ASP A 400 17.64 -26.60 10.49
C ASP A 400 16.65 -25.98 9.50
N GLU A 401 16.89 -26.20 8.21
CA GLU A 401 16.14 -25.62 7.10
C GLU A 401 14.67 -26.05 7.08
N ALA A 402 14.40 -27.32 7.40
CA ALA A 402 13.02 -27.83 7.40
C ALA A 402 12.20 -27.22 8.55
N GLU A 403 12.82 -27.04 9.71
CA GLU A 403 12.21 -26.34 10.84
C GLU A 403 11.84 -24.90 10.48
N VAL A 404 12.80 -24.14 9.94
CA VAL A 404 12.58 -22.72 9.68
C VAL A 404 11.51 -22.48 8.61
N ILE A 405 11.47 -23.30 7.55
CA ILE A 405 10.43 -23.21 6.52
C ILE A 405 9.05 -23.50 7.11
N ARG A 406 8.91 -24.53 7.93
CA ARG A 406 7.64 -24.85 8.60
C ARG A 406 7.19 -23.70 9.50
N ARG A 407 8.09 -23.14 10.33
CA ARG A 407 7.80 -22.04 11.23
C ARG A 407 7.51 -20.73 10.49
N ALA A 408 8.22 -20.45 9.40
CA ALA A 408 7.98 -19.32 8.53
C ALA A 408 6.54 -19.31 7.99
N ASN A 409 6.04 -20.49 7.58
CA ASN A 409 4.68 -20.67 7.05
C ASN A 409 3.60 -20.77 8.12
N ALA A 410 3.95 -21.00 9.40
CA ALA A 410 3.02 -21.16 10.52
C ALA A 410 2.45 -19.79 10.99
N THR A 411 1.76 -19.11 10.09
CA THR A 411 1.08 -17.83 10.32
C THR A 411 -0.18 -17.75 9.46
N GLU A 412 -1.16 -16.98 9.89
CA GLU A 412 -2.35 -16.66 9.09
C GLU A 412 -2.07 -15.67 7.96
N TYR A 413 -0.92 -15.01 7.98
CA TYR A 413 -0.48 -14.07 6.97
C TYR A 413 0.33 -14.75 5.85
N GLY A 414 0.50 -14.02 4.74
CA GLY A 414 1.29 -14.48 3.61
C GLY A 414 1.59 -13.33 2.63
N LEU A 415 1.93 -12.13 3.15
CA LEU A 415 2.22 -10.99 2.28
C LEU A 415 3.58 -11.12 1.63
N ALA A 416 4.63 -11.15 2.44
CA ALA A 416 5.99 -11.21 1.94
C ALA A 416 6.86 -12.23 2.70
N ALA A 417 8.01 -12.56 2.10
CA ALA A 417 9.04 -13.40 2.69
C ALA A 417 10.41 -13.09 2.06
N GLY A 418 11.50 -13.41 2.77
CA GLY A 418 12.83 -13.28 2.19
C GLY A 418 13.81 -14.29 2.74
N VAL A 419 14.88 -14.52 1.95
CA VAL A 419 15.99 -15.39 2.33
C VAL A 419 17.32 -14.73 1.99
N VAL A 420 18.28 -14.86 2.89
CA VAL A 420 19.66 -14.40 2.70
C VAL A 420 20.59 -15.61 2.64
N THR A 421 21.23 -15.85 1.50
CA THR A 421 22.22 -16.90 1.26
C THR A 421 22.99 -16.63 -0.04
N PRO A 422 24.28 -16.87 -0.12
CA PRO A 422 25.02 -16.78 -1.39
C PRO A 422 24.72 -17.94 -2.34
N ASN A 423 24.08 -19.00 -1.86
CA ASN A 423 23.76 -20.18 -2.67
C ASN A 423 22.38 -20.01 -3.36
N LEU A 424 22.38 -19.62 -4.63
CA LEU A 424 21.14 -19.38 -5.39
C LEU A 424 20.25 -20.62 -5.49
N ASN A 425 20.79 -21.82 -5.62
CA ASN A 425 19.96 -23.04 -5.65
C ASN A 425 19.24 -23.26 -4.33
N ARG A 426 19.90 -22.97 -3.22
CA ARG A 426 19.32 -23.01 -1.89
C ARG A 426 18.25 -21.93 -1.73
N ALA A 427 18.55 -20.71 -2.16
CA ALA A 427 17.62 -19.60 -2.09
C ALA A 427 16.30 -19.92 -2.79
N HIS A 428 16.35 -20.39 -4.04
CA HIS A 428 15.15 -20.78 -4.80
C HIS A 428 14.42 -21.95 -4.16
N ARG A 429 15.13 -22.97 -3.65
CA ARG A 429 14.49 -24.10 -2.96
C ARG A 429 13.73 -23.67 -1.70
N ILE A 430 14.26 -22.72 -0.93
CA ILE A 430 13.59 -22.17 0.25
C ILE A 430 12.38 -21.32 -0.17
N ILE A 431 12.59 -20.33 -1.04
CA ILE A 431 11.55 -19.37 -1.46
C ILE A 431 10.33 -20.09 -2.07
N HIS A 432 10.54 -21.13 -2.89
CA HIS A 432 9.43 -21.87 -3.50
C HIS A 432 8.57 -22.63 -2.49
N GLN A 433 9.05 -22.83 -1.25
CA GLN A 433 8.29 -23.45 -0.18
C GLN A 433 7.63 -22.45 0.78
N LEU A 434 7.91 -21.15 0.63
CA LEU A 434 7.31 -20.13 1.46
C LEU A 434 5.95 -19.69 0.90
N GLU A 435 4.96 -19.58 1.79
CA GLU A 435 3.58 -19.23 1.46
C GLU A 435 3.38 -17.72 1.53
N ALA A 436 4.01 -16.98 0.59
CA ALA A 436 3.95 -15.53 0.49
C ALA A 436 3.80 -15.08 -0.96
N GLY A 437 3.12 -13.96 -1.17
CA GLY A 437 2.88 -13.43 -2.51
C GLY A 437 4.03 -12.61 -3.07
N ILE A 438 4.90 -12.06 -2.22
CA ILE A 438 6.07 -11.26 -2.56
C ILE A 438 7.29 -11.90 -1.90
N CYS A 439 8.33 -12.20 -2.68
CA CYS A 439 9.52 -12.84 -2.13
C CYS A 439 10.80 -12.19 -2.63
N TRP A 440 11.77 -12.03 -1.71
CA TRP A 440 13.09 -11.49 -2.03
C TRP A 440 14.21 -12.48 -1.71
N ILE A 441 15.25 -12.45 -2.52
CA ILE A 441 16.51 -13.17 -2.30
C ILE A 441 17.62 -12.12 -2.19
N ASN A 442 18.33 -12.08 -1.07
CA ASN A 442 19.43 -11.16 -0.79
C ASN A 442 19.10 -9.67 -0.96
N SER A 443 17.84 -9.30 -0.80
CA SER A 443 17.34 -7.93 -0.81
C SER A 443 16.05 -7.81 0.01
N TRP A 444 15.52 -6.61 0.17
CA TRP A 444 14.22 -6.37 0.79
C TRP A 444 13.60 -5.05 0.33
N GLY A 445 12.29 -5.05 0.10
CA GLY A 445 11.45 -3.84 0.01
C GLY A 445 11.23 -3.31 -1.40
N GLU A 446 12.03 -3.67 -2.39
CA GLU A 446 11.80 -3.20 -3.77
C GLU A 446 10.54 -3.82 -4.37
N SER A 447 9.71 -2.96 -4.96
CA SER A 447 8.47 -3.35 -5.65
C SER A 447 8.28 -2.47 -6.88
N PRO A 448 9.05 -2.69 -7.96
CA PRO A 448 8.93 -1.90 -9.19
C PRO A 448 7.53 -2.06 -9.82
N ALA A 449 7.11 -1.11 -10.64
CA ALA A 449 5.77 -1.05 -11.22
C ALA A 449 5.37 -2.31 -12.01
N GLU A 450 6.34 -3.00 -12.58
CA GLU A 450 6.17 -4.26 -13.35
C GLU A 450 5.93 -5.48 -12.47
N MET A 451 6.30 -5.40 -11.18
CA MET A 451 6.20 -6.52 -10.24
C MET A 451 4.80 -6.62 -9.66
N PRO A 452 4.05 -7.72 -9.88
CA PRO A 452 2.79 -7.93 -9.21
C PRO A 452 2.99 -8.04 -7.69
N VAL A 453 2.27 -7.25 -6.92
CA VAL A 453 2.28 -7.28 -5.46
C VAL A 453 0.95 -7.74 -4.92
N GLY A 454 0.96 -8.43 -3.78
CA GLY A 454 -0.24 -8.89 -3.09
C GLY A 454 -0.02 -10.14 -2.27
N GLY A 455 -0.87 -10.34 -1.28
CA GLY A 455 -0.72 -11.39 -0.27
C GLY A 455 -1.38 -12.72 -0.61
N TYR A 456 -0.94 -13.75 0.11
CA TYR A 456 -1.63 -15.03 0.30
C TYR A 456 -2.43 -14.97 1.61
N LYS A 457 -3.23 -15.98 1.88
CA LYS A 457 -3.98 -16.16 3.14
C LYS A 457 -4.74 -14.88 3.54
N HIS A 458 -4.57 -14.41 4.77
CA HIS A 458 -5.24 -13.18 5.26
C HIS A 458 -4.55 -11.88 4.83
N SER A 459 -3.47 -11.95 4.06
CA SER A 459 -2.74 -10.74 3.64
C SER A 459 -3.30 -10.10 2.37
N GLY A 460 -4.24 -10.71 1.67
CA GLY A 460 -4.87 -10.04 0.54
C GLY A 460 -5.63 -10.92 -0.43
N ILE A 461 -6.32 -10.25 -1.36
CA ILE A 461 -7.05 -10.85 -2.47
C ILE A 461 -6.77 -10.03 -3.72
N GLY A 462 -6.40 -10.69 -4.81
CA GLY A 462 -5.99 -10.02 -6.04
C GLY A 462 -4.52 -9.62 -6.04
N ARG A 463 -4.16 -8.75 -6.97
CA ARG A 463 -2.81 -8.18 -7.09
C ARG A 463 -2.90 -6.72 -7.49
N GLU A 464 -1.99 -5.92 -6.96
CA GLU A 464 -1.69 -4.57 -7.46
C GLU A 464 -0.36 -4.59 -8.23
N ASN A 465 -0.12 -3.59 -9.06
CA ASN A 465 1.02 -3.48 -9.96
C ASN A 465 1.13 -4.64 -10.99
N GLY A 466 2.06 -4.49 -11.93
CA GLY A 466 2.26 -5.43 -13.01
C GLY A 466 1.06 -5.61 -13.94
N VAL A 467 1.23 -6.47 -14.92
CA VAL A 467 0.19 -6.76 -15.94
C VAL A 467 -1.03 -7.46 -15.33
N MET A 468 -0.87 -8.19 -14.23
CA MET A 468 -1.96 -8.96 -13.62
C MET A 468 -3.10 -8.07 -13.12
N THR A 469 -2.82 -6.84 -12.71
CA THR A 469 -3.82 -5.87 -12.24
C THR A 469 -4.85 -5.50 -13.31
N LEU A 470 -4.50 -5.62 -14.60
CA LEU A 470 -5.43 -5.36 -15.71
C LEU A 470 -6.70 -6.22 -15.64
N GLN A 471 -6.60 -7.42 -15.09
CA GLN A 471 -7.74 -8.35 -14.94
C GLN A 471 -8.76 -7.82 -13.93
N SER A 472 -8.28 -7.15 -12.90
CA SER A 472 -9.12 -6.62 -11.80
C SER A 472 -9.81 -5.29 -12.13
N TYR A 473 -9.43 -4.61 -13.21
CA TYR A 473 -10.01 -3.32 -13.61
C TYR A 473 -10.69 -3.37 -14.97
N THR A 474 -10.83 -4.58 -15.56
CA THR A 474 -11.55 -4.80 -16.83
C THR A 474 -12.40 -6.04 -16.76
N GLN A 475 -13.46 -6.04 -17.55
CA GLN A 475 -14.26 -7.24 -17.85
C GLN A 475 -14.03 -7.69 -19.29
N VAL A 476 -14.02 -8.99 -19.52
CA VAL A 476 -13.84 -9.57 -20.85
C VAL A 476 -15.19 -9.87 -21.47
N LYS A 477 -15.42 -9.29 -22.66
CA LYS A 477 -16.57 -9.62 -23.51
C LYS A 477 -16.12 -10.56 -24.61
N SER A 478 -16.77 -11.71 -24.72
CA SER A 478 -16.53 -12.67 -25.81
C SER A 478 -17.61 -12.51 -26.87
N ILE A 479 -17.20 -12.38 -28.12
CA ILE A 479 -18.08 -12.22 -29.28
C ILE A 479 -17.81 -13.34 -30.27
N GLN A 480 -18.81 -14.23 -30.47
CA GLN A 480 -18.77 -15.23 -31.51
C GLN A 480 -19.35 -14.67 -32.81
N VAL A 481 -18.63 -14.85 -33.90
CA VAL A 481 -19.06 -14.48 -35.24
C VAL A 481 -19.31 -15.76 -36.03
N GLU A 482 -20.51 -15.92 -36.57
CA GLU A 482 -20.87 -16.99 -37.50
C GLU A 482 -21.02 -16.36 -38.89
N MET A 483 -20.19 -16.76 -39.83
CA MET A 483 -20.18 -16.30 -41.23
C MET A 483 -21.00 -17.22 -42.15
N GLY A 484 -21.33 -18.42 -41.65
CA GLY A 484 -22.21 -19.36 -42.35
C GLY A 484 -23.71 -19.13 -42.08
N LYS A 485 -24.56 -20.03 -42.55
CA LYS A 485 -25.98 -20.00 -42.24
C LYS A 485 -26.20 -20.59 -40.85
N PHE A 486 -26.75 -19.76 -39.93
CA PHE A 486 -27.26 -20.28 -38.67
C PHE A 486 -28.52 -21.13 -38.95
N GLN A 487 -28.53 -22.35 -38.43
CA GLN A 487 -29.71 -23.24 -38.49
C GLN A 487 -30.21 -23.47 -37.07
N SER A 488 -31.44 -23.08 -36.80
CA SER A 488 -32.15 -23.45 -35.58
C SER A 488 -32.54 -24.92 -35.60
N ILE A 489 -32.55 -25.52 -34.43
CA ILE A 489 -33.10 -26.87 -34.22
C ILE A 489 -34.62 -26.85 -34.08
N PHE A 490 -35.24 -25.68 -34.06
CA PHE A 490 -36.66 -25.46 -33.92
C PHE A 490 -37.29 -25.04 -35.25
#